data_a10e4ae77a9e5fd0f13aee7cf2cc478e
#
_entry.id   a10e4ae77a9e5fd0f13aee7cf2cc478e
#
_cell.length_a   1.000
_cell.length_b   1.000
_cell.length_c   1.000
_cell.angle_alpha   90.00
_cell.angle_beta   90.00
_cell.angle_gamma   90.00
#
_symmetry.space_group_name_H-M   'P 1'
#
loop_
_entity.id
_entity.type
_entity.pdbx_description
1 polymer ?
#
loop_
_entity_poly.entity_id
_entity_poly.type
_entity_poly.pdbx_seq_one_letter_code
_entity_poly.pdbx_strand_id
1 'polypeptide(L)'
;MKKILVNTSFGGFGLKDEYFEDFLKRTHGLDNIREDEKLITLVEQGIDIGDSIADIGIAEIPDNATDYYINEYDGKEEVLYVLDGKIRFAKCYLHGGEY
;
A
#
# COMPACT_ATOMS: atom_id res chain seq x y z
N MET A 1 13.92 3.63 -0.95
CA MET A 1 12.88 2.68 -1.34
C MET A 1 11.53 3.40 -1.48
N LYS A 2 10.81 3.13 -2.52
CA LYS A 2 9.45 3.60 -2.69
C LYS A 2 8.50 2.70 -1.91
N LYS A 3 7.56 3.30 -1.17
CA LYS A 3 6.61 2.57 -0.34
C LYS A 3 5.21 2.66 -0.93
N ILE A 4 4.52 1.52 -0.96
CA ILE A 4 3.20 1.38 -1.57
C ILE A 4 2.27 0.73 -0.56
N LEU A 5 1.12 1.34 -0.29
CA LEU A 5 0.10 0.72 0.56
C LEU A 5 -0.51 -0.48 -0.18
N VAL A 6 -0.65 -1.58 0.54
CA VAL A 6 -1.15 -2.83 -0.03
C VAL A 6 -2.07 -3.51 0.98
N ASN A 7 -3.12 -4.17 0.47
CA ASN A 7 -4.01 -4.94 1.33
C ASN A 7 -3.48 -6.36 1.48
N THR A 8 -3.33 -6.81 2.73
CA THR A 8 -2.74 -8.13 3.04
C THR A 8 -3.79 -9.19 3.43
N SER A 9 -5.06 -8.80 3.48
CA SER A 9 -6.17 -9.71 3.78
C SER A 9 -6.97 -10.07 2.53
N PHE A 10 -7.91 -10.99 2.65
CA PHE A 10 -8.75 -11.39 1.53
C PHE A 10 -9.97 -10.49 1.31
N GLY A 11 -10.10 -9.37 2.04
CA GLY A 11 -11.25 -8.50 1.95
C GLY A 11 -11.21 -7.40 0.89
N GLY A 12 -10.05 -7.18 0.28
CA GLY A 12 -9.85 -6.09 -0.67
C GLY A 12 -9.29 -4.82 -0.03
N PHE A 13 -8.73 -3.94 -0.85
CA PHE A 13 -8.17 -2.68 -0.37
C PHE A 13 -9.30 -1.72 0.01
N GLY A 14 -9.26 -1.21 1.24
CA GLY A 14 -10.21 -0.22 1.70
C GLY A 14 -9.69 0.47 2.95
N LEU A 15 -10.04 1.74 3.14
CA LEU A 15 -9.63 2.53 4.28
C LEU A 15 -10.84 2.91 5.13
N LYS A 16 -10.61 3.13 6.43
CA LYS A 16 -11.64 3.73 7.29
C LYS A 16 -12.00 5.11 6.74
N ASP A 17 -13.27 5.47 6.86
CA ASP A 17 -13.80 6.71 6.29
C ASP A 17 -13.00 7.94 6.69
N GLU A 18 -12.58 8.03 7.96
CA GLU A 18 -11.81 9.18 8.45
C GLU A 18 -10.50 9.40 7.70
N TYR A 19 -9.81 8.32 7.34
CA TYR A 19 -8.53 8.41 6.63
C TYR A 19 -8.75 8.67 5.14
N PHE A 20 -9.76 8.07 4.56
CA PHE A 20 -10.09 8.30 3.16
C PHE A 20 -10.55 9.73 2.92
N GLU A 21 -11.42 10.26 3.78
CA GLU A 21 -11.88 11.64 3.68
C GLU A 21 -10.76 12.65 3.87
N ASP A 22 -9.87 12.41 4.84
CA ASP A 22 -8.69 13.26 5.05
C ASP A 22 -7.80 13.28 3.81
N PHE A 23 -7.56 12.11 3.20
CA PHE A 23 -6.78 12.02 1.98
C PHE A 23 -7.42 12.85 0.85
N LEU A 24 -8.73 12.70 0.64
CA LEU A 24 -9.43 13.45 -0.41
C LEU A 24 -9.33 14.96 -0.20
N LYS A 25 -9.47 15.42 1.05
CA LYS A 25 -9.39 16.85 1.37
C LYS A 25 -8.00 17.42 1.13
N ARG A 26 -6.94 16.69 1.54
CA ARG A 26 -5.56 17.15 1.39
C ARG A 26 -5.09 17.17 -0.05
N THR A 27 -5.56 16.23 -0.87
CA THR A 27 -5.03 16.01 -2.22
C THR A 27 -6.02 16.39 -3.31
N HIS A 28 -7.25 16.73 -2.94
CA HIS A 28 -8.36 16.92 -3.88
C HIS A 28 -8.61 15.69 -4.76
N GLY A 29 -8.21 14.51 -4.26
CA GLY A 29 -8.39 13.25 -4.98
C GLY A 29 -7.48 13.03 -6.18
N LEU A 30 -6.45 13.87 -6.36
CA LEU A 30 -5.59 13.82 -7.55
C LEU A 30 -4.37 12.91 -7.38
N ASP A 31 -3.96 12.62 -6.14
CA ASP A 31 -2.77 11.81 -5.88
C ASP A 31 -3.12 10.32 -5.80
N ASN A 32 -2.11 9.48 -6.00
CA ASN A 32 -2.23 8.04 -5.79
C ASN A 32 -2.30 7.75 -4.29
N ILE A 33 -3.43 7.27 -3.81
CA ILE A 33 -3.66 7.00 -2.40
C ILE A 33 -2.67 5.98 -1.83
N ARG A 34 -2.21 5.04 -2.65
CA ARG A 34 -1.28 4.00 -2.22
C ARG A 34 0.14 4.55 -1.95
N GLU A 35 0.45 5.73 -2.47
CA GLU A 35 1.76 6.37 -2.28
C GLU A 35 1.69 7.58 -1.35
N ASP A 36 0.58 7.79 -0.68
CA ASP A 36 0.39 8.94 0.21
C ASP A 36 1.27 8.82 1.46
N GLU A 37 2.17 9.78 1.64
CA GLU A 37 3.16 9.76 2.71
C GLU A 37 2.54 9.77 4.11
N LYS A 38 1.45 10.51 4.29
CA LYS A 38 0.78 10.58 5.61
C LYS A 38 0.19 9.24 5.99
N LEU A 39 -0.50 8.58 5.05
CA LEU A 39 -1.08 7.27 5.30
C LEU A 39 0.01 6.21 5.53
N ILE A 40 1.07 6.25 4.74
CA ILE A 40 2.21 5.35 4.92
C ILE A 40 2.82 5.52 6.32
N THR A 41 3.01 6.76 6.74
CA THR A 41 3.56 7.05 8.09
C THR A 41 2.68 6.49 9.19
N LEU A 42 1.35 6.60 9.06
CA LEU A 42 0.42 6.04 10.04
C LEU A 42 0.57 4.53 10.15
N VAL A 43 0.68 3.83 9.02
CA VAL A 43 0.89 2.38 9.02
C VAL A 43 2.24 2.02 9.66
N GLU A 44 3.28 2.77 9.37
CA GLU A 44 4.60 2.58 9.97
C GLU A 44 4.59 2.77 11.49
N GLN A 45 3.70 3.61 12.00
CA GLN A 45 3.51 3.84 13.43
C GLN A 45 2.64 2.77 14.09
N GLY A 46 2.19 1.77 13.33
CA GLY A 46 1.34 0.71 13.86
C GLY A 46 -0.13 1.03 13.93
N ILE A 47 -0.57 2.09 13.26
CA ILE A 47 -1.97 2.50 13.23
C ILE A 47 -2.70 1.73 12.14
N ASP A 48 -3.81 1.08 12.49
CA ASP A 48 -4.66 0.37 11.55
C ASP A 48 -5.55 1.35 10.83
N ILE A 49 -5.26 1.63 9.56
CA ILE A 49 -6.05 2.54 8.72
C ILE A 49 -7.04 1.80 7.81
N GLY A 50 -6.99 0.46 7.79
CA GLY A 50 -7.87 -0.35 6.96
C GLY A 50 -9.30 -0.39 7.48
N ASP A 51 -10.26 -0.57 6.59
CA ASP A 51 -11.65 -0.77 6.99
C ASP A 51 -11.84 -2.15 7.65
N SER A 52 -13.09 -2.56 7.89
CA SER A 52 -13.41 -3.78 8.64
C SER A 52 -12.91 -5.07 7.98
N ILE A 53 -12.60 -5.04 6.69
CA ILE A 53 -12.19 -6.23 5.92
C ILE A 53 -10.76 -6.12 5.37
N ALA A 54 -10.12 -4.97 5.52
CA ALA A 54 -8.78 -4.74 4.98
C ALA A 54 -7.73 -4.74 6.09
N ASP A 55 -6.56 -5.32 5.80
CA ASP A 55 -5.35 -5.17 6.60
C ASP A 55 -4.31 -4.48 5.74
N ILE A 56 -4.08 -3.20 6.00
CA ILE A 56 -3.20 -2.38 5.17
C ILE A 56 -1.77 -2.49 5.67
N GLY A 57 -0.89 -2.95 4.79
CA GLY A 57 0.55 -2.98 5.02
C GLY A 57 1.29 -2.14 3.98
N ILE A 58 2.61 -2.27 3.98
CA ILE A 58 3.48 -1.51 3.09
C ILE A 58 4.32 -2.49 2.27
N ALA A 59 4.32 -2.30 0.96
CA ALA A 59 5.27 -2.95 0.05
C ALA A 59 6.38 -1.98 -0.27
N GLU A 60 7.63 -2.45 -0.27
CA GLU A 60 8.79 -1.64 -0.59
C GLU A 60 9.40 -2.07 -1.92
N ILE A 61 9.65 -1.10 -2.80
CA ILE A 61 10.29 -1.36 -4.08
C ILE A 61 11.52 -0.45 -4.23
N PRO A 62 12.55 -0.87 -5.00
CA PRO A 62 13.72 -0.02 -5.25
C PRO A 62 13.35 1.26 -5.97
N ASP A 63 14.05 2.36 -5.65
CA ASP A 63 13.81 3.65 -6.30
C ASP A 63 14.06 3.61 -7.80
N ASN A 64 14.94 2.73 -8.26
CA ASN A 64 15.27 2.58 -9.67
C ASN A 64 14.39 1.57 -10.42
N ALA A 65 13.35 1.05 -9.77
CA ALA A 65 12.35 0.25 -10.48
C ALA A 65 11.65 1.10 -11.53
N THR A 66 11.47 0.55 -12.74
CA THR A 66 10.89 1.31 -13.86
C THR A 66 9.37 1.30 -13.83
N ASP A 67 8.76 0.34 -13.14
CA ASP A 67 7.30 0.23 -13.04
C ASP A 67 6.93 -0.70 -11.88
N TYR A 68 5.67 -0.65 -11.45
CA TYR A 68 5.15 -1.62 -10.50
C TYR A 68 3.68 -1.93 -10.80
N TYR A 69 3.22 -3.09 -10.33
CA TYR A 69 1.87 -3.59 -10.56
C TYR A 69 1.29 -4.16 -9.28
N ILE A 70 -0.01 -4.01 -9.11
CA ILE A 70 -0.74 -4.65 -8.02
C ILE A 70 -1.41 -5.90 -8.59
N ASN A 71 -1.05 -7.07 -8.04
CA ASN A 71 -1.68 -8.34 -8.38
C ASN A 71 -2.61 -8.72 -7.24
N GLU A 72 -3.86 -9.02 -7.54
CA GLU A 72 -4.91 -9.26 -6.53
C GLU A 72 -5.49 -10.65 -6.70
N TYR A 73 -5.69 -11.34 -5.55
CA TYR A 73 -6.39 -12.61 -5.49
C TYR A 73 -7.36 -12.60 -4.30
N ASP A 74 -8.67 -12.64 -4.58
CA ASP A 74 -9.73 -12.57 -3.57
C ASP A 74 -9.56 -11.38 -2.61
N GLY A 75 -9.08 -10.25 -3.12
CA GLY A 75 -8.84 -9.05 -2.33
C GLY A 75 -7.45 -8.96 -1.72
N LYS A 76 -6.74 -10.07 -1.56
CA LYS A 76 -5.34 -10.05 -1.09
C LYS A 76 -4.44 -9.60 -2.22
N GLU A 77 -3.58 -8.62 -1.93
CA GLU A 77 -2.75 -7.98 -2.92
C GLU A 77 -1.27 -8.31 -2.76
N GLU A 78 -0.59 -8.37 -3.88
CA GLU A 78 0.87 -8.47 -3.95
C GLU A 78 1.36 -7.36 -4.88
N VAL A 79 2.55 -6.82 -4.59
CA VAL A 79 3.16 -5.83 -5.45
C VAL A 79 4.32 -6.47 -6.20
N LEU A 80 4.29 -6.33 -7.53
CA LEU A 80 5.39 -6.74 -8.40
C LEU A 80 6.02 -5.48 -8.98
N TYR A 81 7.33 -5.51 -9.20
CA TYR A 81 8.02 -4.39 -9.83
C TYR A 81 8.97 -4.89 -10.91
N VAL A 82 9.33 -3.98 -11.81
CA VAL A 82 10.28 -4.27 -12.88
C VAL A 82 11.61 -3.60 -12.55
N LEU A 83 12.66 -4.40 -12.52
CA LEU A 83 14.02 -3.94 -12.30
C LEU A 83 14.94 -4.64 -13.30
N ASP A 84 15.69 -3.84 -14.06
CA ASP A 84 16.61 -4.37 -15.10
C ASP A 84 15.90 -5.32 -16.07
N GLY A 85 14.66 -4.99 -16.45
CA GLY A 85 13.86 -5.79 -17.38
C GLY A 85 13.28 -7.07 -16.79
N LYS A 86 13.41 -7.29 -15.49
CA LYS A 86 12.89 -8.48 -14.80
C LYS A 86 11.80 -8.13 -13.82
N ILE A 87 10.79 -9.00 -13.73
CA ILE A 87 9.69 -8.86 -12.78
C ILE A 87 10.09 -9.52 -11.46
N ARG A 88 9.88 -8.79 -10.35
CA ARG A 88 10.21 -9.26 -9.00
C ARG A 88 9.06 -8.96 -8.05
N PHE A 89 8.94 -9.76 -6.99
CA PHE A 89 7.97 -9.53 -5.92
C PHE A 89 8.57 -8.57 -4.90
N ALA A 90 7.76 -7.58 -4.47
CA ALA A 90 8.16 -6.66 -3.41
C ALA A 90 8.03 -7.32 -2.04
N LYS A 91 8.85 -6.89 -1.10
CA LYS A 91 8.68 -7.26 0.31
C LYS A 91 7.55 -6.43 0.89
N CYS A 92 6.75 -7.04 1.76
CA CYS A 92 5.61 -6.38 2.39
C CYS A 92 5.74 -6.45 3.90
N TYR A 93 5.23 -5.41 4.55
CA TYR A 93 5.22 -5.30 6.01
C TYR A 93 3.82 -4.95 6.50
N LEU A 94 3.41 -5.54 7.60
CA LEU A 94 2.15 -5.23 8.27
C LEU A 94 2.47 -4.65 9.65
N HIS A 95 1.97 -3.44 9.94
CA HIS A 95 2.16 -2.76 11.23
C HIS A 95 3.63 -2.68 11.66
N GLY A 96 4.54 -2.46 10.69
CA GLY A 96 5.96 -2.34 10.95
C GLY A 96 6.72 -3.65 11.02
N GLY A 97 6.05 -4.79 10.88
CA GLY A 97 6.65 -6.12 10.87
C GLY A 97 6.52 -6.80 9.52
N GLU A 98 7.54 -7.56 9.12
CA GLU A 98 7.49 -8.34 7.88
C GLU A 98 6.53 -9.52 8.03
N TYR A 99 5.72 -9.81 7.02
CA TYR A 99 4.79 -10.93 7.03
C TYR A 99 4.98 -11.88 5.85
#